data_2bb5084a3f86aea42ed4cc9dba0102ee
#
_entry.id   2bb5084a3f86aea42ed4cc9dba0102ee
#
_cell.length_a   1.000
_cell.length_b   1.000
_cell.length_c   1.000
_cell.angle_alpha   90.00
_cell.angle_beta   90.00
_cell.angle_gamma   90.00
#
_symmetry.space_group_name_H-M   'P 1'
#
loop_
_entity.id
_entity.type
_entity.pdbx_description
1 polymer ?
#
loop_
_entity_poly.entity_id
_entity_poly.type
_entity_poly.pdbx_seq_one_letter_code
_entity_poly.pdbx_strand_id
1 'polypeptide(L)'
;MGGMRHGRVTLHLWLAATAIGAAVLAAGLFMTERAEERPLLAQVRKAFLPGATTSGHHQIELACETCHTTAFADADSMQAACTRCHGDELKAADDKHPLTKFTDPRNAELLTSIDATRCVACHVEHRPEITVLMAVTQPDDYCVLCHRDIGTERPSHAGLAFATCANAGCHNFHDNRALYEDFLLRHAAAPAQLPRQLRPLARFAETAAMLPTYPSDRYPLVPLDRTQHDAPAETPTVEAIAGWLGTAHARAGVNCGACHRDSTTSAWIAAPAAEACATCHALESASFGQGKHGMRGSAGLGPMTPAQARLPMRRAAADTALDCTTCHGAHDFSVRRAAVDACLGCHADRHSLAYEDSPHAELWRRELASDAPEGSGVSCATCHMPRTEHRYREYDFKTWFVQHNQNDTLRPSEKMIRPVCQSCHGLSFALDALADTELVDRNFAGAPSVHVPSIDMAVARERGTGTE
;
A
#
# COMPACT_ATOMS: atom_id res chain seq x y z
N MET A 1 1.71 -45.60 55.44
CA MET A 1 1.47 -44.15 55.49
C MET A 1 2.26 -43.33 54.40
N GLY A 2 2.63 -43.93 53.28
CA GLY A 2 3.44 -43.25 52.23
C GLY A 2 2.64 -42.71 51.04
N GLY A 3 1.42 -43.21 50.77
CA GLY A 3 0.70 -42.86 49.50
C GLY A 3 0.01 -41.51 49.45
N MET A 4 -0.38 -40.93 50.58
CA MET A 4 -1.07 -39.61 50.60
C MET A 4 -0.19 -38.41 50.44
N ARG A 5 1.12 -38.48 50.61
CA ARG A 5 2.07 -37.35 50.38
C ARG A 5 2.37 -37.15 48.92
N HIS A 6 2.51 -38.21 48.12
CA HIS A 6 2.77 -38.10 46.68
C HIS A 6 1.62 -37.49 45.92
N GLY A 7 0.37 -37.82 46.23
CA GLY A 7 -0.82 -37.25 45.55
C GLY A 7 -1.00 -35.75 45.82
N ARG A 8 -0.60 -35.24 46.99
CA ARG A 8 -0.67 -33.81 47.30
C ARG A 8 0.40 -33.01 46.56
N VAL A 9 1.62 -33.54 46.44
CA VAL A 9 2.71 -32.86 45.68
C VAL A 9 2.37 -32.78 44.19
N THR A 10 1.86 -33.85 43.60
CA THR A 10 1.41 -33.86 42.19
C THR A 10 0.26 -32.90 41.96
N LEU A 11 -0.70 -32.78 42.86
CA LEU A 11 -1.79 -31.81 42.73
C LEU A 11 -1.30 -30.37 42.82
N HIS A 12 -0.39 -30.05 43.73
CA HIS A 12 0.18 -28.72 43.82
C HIS A 12 1.04 -28.34 42.59
N LEU A 13 1.77 -29.29 42.02
CA LEU A 13 2.52 -29.10 40.78
C LEU A 13 1.56 -28.85 39.60
N TRP A 14 0.47 -29.58 39.51
CA TRP A 14 -0.58 -29.38 38.50
C TRP A 14 -1.26 -28.02 38.64
N LEU A 15 -1.65 -27.61 39.83
CA LEU A 15 -2.25 -26.32 40.11
C LEU A 15 -1.28 -25.16 39.79
N ALA A 16 0.01 -25.30 40.15
CA ALA A 16 1.02 -24.35 39.86
C ALA A 16 1.25 -24.21 38.33
N ALA A 17 1.33 -25.32 37.60
CA ALA A 17 1.47 -25.34 36.15
C ALA A 17 0.24 -24.71 35.45
N THR A 18 -0.97 -25.02 35.94
CA THR A 18 -2.20 -24.42 35.42
C THR A 18 -2.26 -22.92 35.70
N ALA A 19 -1.88 -22.47 36.89
CA ALA A 19 -1.85 -21.07 37.27
C ALA A 19 -0.80 -20.27 36.44
N ILE A 20 0.39 -20.86 36.23
CA ILE A 20 1.41 -20.28 35.37
C ILE A 20 0.91 -20.19 33.91
N GLY A 21 0.32 -21.27 33.40
CA GLY A 21 -0.28 -21.29 32.07
C GLY A 21 -1.39 -20.24 31.89
N ALA A 22 -2.28 -20.12 32.87
CA ALA A 22 -3.31 -19.08 32.88
C ALA A 22 -2.74 -17.66 32.98
N ALA A 23 -1.69 -17.45 33.77
CA ALA A 23 -1.02 -16.17 33.89
C ALA A 23 -0.27 -15.78 32.59
N VAL A 24 0.35 -16.74 31.92
CA VAL A 24 1.01 -16.52 30.61
C VAL A 24 -0.03 -16.21 29.53
N LEU A 25 -1.16 -16.94 29.52
CA LEU A 25 -2.30 -16.67 28.63
C LEU A 25 -2.89 -15.27 28.90
N ALA A 26 -3.14 -14.93 30.15
CA ALA A 26 -3.64 -13.61 30.53
C ALA A 26 -2.65 -12.51 30.14
N ALA A 27 -1.37 -12.69 30.41
CA ALA A 27 -0.33 -11.73 29.99
C ALA A 27 -0.28 -11.57 28.47
N GLY A 28 -0.44 -12.66 27.70
CA GLY A 28 -0.51 -12.62 26.23
C GLY A 28 -1.76 -11.89 25.68
N LEU A 29 -2.89 -12.02 26.38
CA LEU A 29 -4.16 -11.43 25.98
C LEU A 29 -4.33 -9.96 26.42
N PHE A 30 -3.78 -9.58 27.57
CA PHE A 30 -4.01 -8.26 28.19
C PHE A 30 -2.85 -7.29 28.06
N MET A 31 -1.66 -7.72 27.62
CA MET A 31 -0.53 -6.80 27.35
C MET A 31 -0.63 -6.24 25.92
N THR A 32 -1.65 -5.42 25.67
CA THR A 32 -1.95 -4.88 24.34
C THR A 32 -1.07 -3.70 23.96
N GLU A 33 -0.52 -2.97 24.90
CA GLU A 33 0.26 -1.77 24.62
C GLU A 33 1.78 -2.02 24.70
N ARG A 34 2.53 -1.68 23.62
CA ARG A 34 4.01 -1.68 23.54
C ARG A 34 4.72 -3.03 23.67
N ALA A 35 4.08 -4.13 23.31
CA ALA A 35 4.69 -5.47 23.38
C ALA A 35 5.93 -5.63 22.46
N GLU A 36 6.05 -4.82 21.40
CA GLU A 36 7.19 -4.91 20.47
C GLU A 36 8.48 -4.23 20.98
N GLU A 37 8.38 -3.31 21.92
CA GLU A 37 9.55 -2.74 22.59
C GLU A 37 10.25 -3.78 23.50
N ARG A 38 9.62 -4.96 23.69
CA ARG A 38 10.16 -6.07 24.49
C ARG A 38 10.24 -7.34 23.65
N PRO A 39 11.41 -7.73 23.16
CA PRO A 39 11.58 -8.88 22.25
C PRO A 39 11.02 -10.20 22.78
N LEU A 40 10.97 -10.40 24.09
CA LEU A 40 10.34 -11.57 24.71
C LEU A 40 8.81 -11.60 24.52
N LEU A 41 8.14 -10.47 24.62
CA LEU A 41 6.68 -10.40 24.44
C LEU A 41 6.27 -10.58 22.97
N ALA A 42 7.06 -10.07 22.04
CA ALA A 42 6.84 -10.31 20.61
C ALA A 42 6.98 -11.80 20.27
N GLN A 43 7.97 -12.51 20.86
CA GLN A 43 8.11 -13.96 20.69
C GLN A 43 6.93 -14.74 21.30
N VAL A 44 6.46 -14.32 22.48
CA VAL A 44 5.28 -14.94 23.12
C VAL A 44 4.03 -14.74 22.22
N ARG A 45 3.79 -13.53 21.69
CA ARG A 45 2.68 -13.30 20.77
C ARG A 45 2.79 -14.14 19.50
N LYS A 46 3.98 -14.29 18.92
CA LYS A 46 4.21 -15.16 17.76
C LYS A 46 3.84 -16.62 18.06
N ALA A 47 4.06 -17.10 19.27
CA ALA A 47 3.68 -18.46 19.67
C ALA A 47 2.17 -18.72 19.70
N PHE A 48 1.37 -17.66 19.74
CA PHE A 48 -0.10 -17.75 19.69
C PHE A 48 -0.68 -17.54 18.26
N LEU A 49 0.14 -17.22 17.26
CA LEU A 49 -0.33 -17.14 15.88
C LEU A 49 -0.71 -18.55 15.38
N PRO A 50 -1.92 -18.75 14.87
CA PRO A 50 -2.35 -20.04 14.32
C PRO A 50 -1.65 -20.37 12.99
N GLY A 51 -0.93 -19.42 12.41
CA GLY A 51 -0.17 -19.47 11.18
C GLY A 51 0.26 -18.07 10.76
N ALA A 52 1.14 -17.96 9.77
CA ALA A 52 1.51 -16.67 9.21
C ALA A 52 0.31 -16.02 8.51
N THR A 53 0.24 -14.70 8.57
CA THR A 53 -0.71 -13.93 7.77
C THR A 53 -0.28 -13.87 6.31
N THR A 54 -1.18 -13.42 5.44
CA THR A 54 -0.87 -13.17 4.02
C THR A 54 0.24 -12.12 3.87
N SER A 55 0.85 -12.07 2.68
CA SER A 55 1.89 -11.06 2.38
C SER A 55 1.37 -9.62 2.48
N GLY A 56 0.06 -9.43 2.37
CA GLY A 56 -0.59 -8.13 2.57
C GLY A 56 -0.53 -7.64 4.01
N HIS A 57 -0.67 -8.55 4.97
CA HIS A 57 -0.91 -8.25 6.37
C HIS A 57 0.24 -8.61 7.33
N HIS A 58 1.37 -9.15 6.82
CA HIS A 58 2.45 -9.61 7.70
C HIS A 58 3.04 -8.51 8.61
N GLN A 59 2.96 -7.24 8.20
CA GLN A 59 3.42 -6.13 9.03
C GLN A 59 2.56 -5.91 10.27
N ILE A 60 1.29 -6.29 10.21
CA ILE A 60 0.31 -6.14 11.31
C ILE A 60 -0.06 -7.47 11.96
N GLU A 61 0.66 -8.56 11.67
CA GLU A 61 0.33 -9.91 12.18
C GLU A 61 0.31 -10.02 13.71
N LEU A 62 0.99 -9.12 14.41
CA LEU A 62 1.01 -9.05 15.88
C LEU A 62 -0.03 -8.09 16.47
N ALA A 63 -0.74 -7.33 15.65
CA ALA A 63 -1.87 -6.49 16.04
C ALA A 63 -3.18 -7.25 15.92
N CYS A 64 -3.35 -8.30 16.71
CA CYS A 64 -4.49 -9.22 16.62
C CYS A 64 -5.85 -8.50 16.68
N GLU A 65 -5.95 -7.45 17.49
CA GLU A 65 -7.15 -6.62 17.67
C GLU A 65 -7.53 -5.80 16.42
N THR A 66 -6.63 -5.64 15.47
CA THR A 66 -6.94 -4.99 14.19
C THR A 66 -7.97 -5.79 13.39
N CYS A 67 -7.90 -7.11 13.46
CA CYS A 67 -8.83 -8.03 12.79
C CYS A 67 -9.82 -8.66 13.78
N HIS A 68 -9.33 -9.11 14.94
CA HIS A 68 -10.14 -9.75 15.98
C HIS A 68 -10.61 -8.71 17.01
N THR A 69 -11.65 -7.94 16.65
CA THR A 69 -12.17 -6.84 17.49
C THR A 69 -12.89 -7.33 18.77
N THR A 70 -13.20 -8.61 18.85
CA THR A 70 -13.78 -9.28 20.03
C THR A 70 -13.09 -10.61 20.27
N ALA A 71 -13.11 -11.12 21.48
CA ALA A 71 -12.46 -12.39 21.86
C ALA A 71 -12.99 -13.60 21.08
N PHE A 72 -14.22 -13.52 20.58
CA PHE A 72 -14.88 -14.54 19.75
C PHE A 72 -15.51 -13.83 18.54
N ALA A 73 -14.64 -13.29 17.68
CA ALA A 73 -15.09 -12.57 16.49
C ALA A 73 -15.92 -13.47 15.59
N ASP A 74 -17.18 -13.13 15.40
CA ASP A 74 -18.04 -13.76 14.41
C ASP A 74 -17.73 -13.24 12.99
N ALA A 75 -18.38 -13.81 12.00
CA ALA A 75 -18.15 -13.46 10.61
C ALA A 75 -18.52 -11.99 10.32
N ASP A 76 -19.46 -11.38 11.03
CA ASP A 76 -19.86 -9.99 10.85
C ASP A 76 -18.81 -9.04 11.44
N SER A 77 -18.26 -9.36 12.61
CA SER A 77 -17.16 -8.62 13.22
C SER A 77 -15.90 -8.64 12.33
N MET A 78 -15.60 -9.79 11.74
CA MET A 78 -14.49 -9.94 10.79
C MET A 78 -14.75 -9.12 9.52
N GLN A 79 -15.95 -9.17 8.96
CA GLN A 79 -16.35 -8.38 7.80
C GLN A 79 -16.16 -6.88 8.06
N ALA A 80 -16.62 -6.40 9.22
CA ALA A 80 -16.46 -5.01 9.62
C ALA A 80 -14.98 -4.62 9.80
N ALA A 81 -14.14 -5.52 10.29
CA ALA A 81 -12.70 -5.31 10.42
C ALA A 81 -12.03 -5.17 9.04
N CYS A 82 -12.35 -6.04 8.08
CA CYS A 82 -11.84 -5.96 6.72
C CYS A 82 -12.23 -4.64 6.03
N THR A 83 -13.51 -4.28 6.11
CA THR A 83 -14.04 -3.09 5.43
C THR A 83 -13.56 -1.77 6.03
N ARG A 84 -13.08 -1.75 7.27
CA ARG A 84 -12.43 -0.55 7.85
C ARG A 84 -11.22 -0.10 7.05
N CYS A 85 -10.43 -1.02 6.53
CA CYS A 85 -9.24 -0.72 5.75
C CYS A 85 -9.52 -0.75 4.24
N HIS A 86 -10.32 -1.70 3.77
CA HIS A 86 -10.56 -1.97 2.35
C HIS A 86 -11.86 -1.39 1.80
N GLY A 87 -12.72 -0.81 2.66
CA GLY A 87 -14.05 -0.33 2.25
C GLY A 87 -14.02 0.78 1.21
N ASP A 88 -13.11 1.74 1.35
CA ASP A 88 -12.99 2.84 0.39
C ASP A 88 -12.45 2.36 -0.98
N GLU A 89 -11.55 1.40 -0.98
CA GLU A 89 -11.05 0.77 -2.19
C GLU A 89 -12.14 0.00 -2.93
N LEU A 90 -12.92 -0.81 -2.22
CA LEU A 90 -14.08 -1.52 -2.78
C LEU A 90 -15.14 -0.56 -3.33
N LYS A 91 -15.39 0.53 -2.61
CA LYS A 91 -16.30 1.58 -3.08
C LYS A 91 -15.78 2.29 -4.32
N ALA A 92 -14.48 2.55 -4.41
CA ALA A 92 -13.85 3.13 -5.59
C ALA A 92 -13.91 2.19 -6.80
N ALA A 93 -13.77 0.89 -6.57
CA ALA A 93 -13.95 -0.15 -7.59
C ALA A 93 -15.41 -0.33 -8.02
N ASP A 94 -16.39 0.26 -7.30
CA ASP A 94 -17.83 0.07 -7.51
C ASP A 94 -18.19 -1.43 -7.44
N ASP A 95 -17.72 -2.09 -6.38
CA ASP A 95 -17.92 -3.52 -6.16
C ASP A 95 -19.41 -3.88 -6.15
N LYS A 96 -19.86 -4.45 -7.26
CA LYS A 96 -21.28 -4.80 -7.49
C LYS A 96 -21.57 -6.28 -7.37
N HIS A 97 -20.53 -7.11 -7.28
CA HIS A 97 -20.73 -8.56 -7.23
C HIS A 97 -21.47 -9.03 -5.98
N PRO A 98 -21.09 -8.58 -4.78
CA PRO A 98 -21.45 -9.33 -3.61
C PRO A 98 -22.90 -9.20 -3.19
N LEU A 99 -23.43 -7.99 -3.09
CA LEU A 99 -24.63 -7.80 -2.26
C LEU A 99 -25.94 -7.99 -3.01
N THR A 100 -26.13 -7.38 -4.18
CA THR A 100 -27.44 -7.38 -4.84
C THR A 100 -27.79 -8.70 -5.52
N LYS A 101 -26.80 -9.47 -5.97
CA LYS A 101 -27.03 -10.77 -6.62
C LYS A 101 -27.21 -11.90 -5.62
N PHE A 102 -26.51 -11.86 -4.49
CA PHE A 102 -26.60 -12.91 -3.49
C PHE A 102 -27.75 -12.75 -2.49
N THR A 103 -28.35 -11.57 -2.41
CA THR A 103 -29.59 -11.33 -1.67
C THR A 103 -30.83 -11.72 -2.46
N ASP A 104 -30.71 -12.02 -3.75
CA ASP A 104 -31.83 -12.53 -4.56
C ASP A 104 -32.13 -13.99 -4.17
N PRO A 105 -33.37 -14.32 -3.75
CA PRO A 105 -33.74 -15.69 -3.37
C PRO A 105 -33.48 -16.73 -4.48
N ARG A 106 -33.44 -16.32 -5.75
CA ARG A 106 -33.13 -17.20 -6.88
C ARG A 106 -31.68 -17.71 -6.86
N ASN A 107 -30.80 -17.01 -6.18
CA ASN A 107 -29.38 -17.36 -6.04
C ASN A 107 -29.07 -18.03 -4.70
N ALA A 108 -30.05 -18.32 -3.88
CA ALA A 108 -29.86 -18.90 -2.55
C ALA A 108 -29.09 -20.23 -2.57
N GLU A 109 -29.25 -21.02 -3.62
CA GLU A 109 -28.54 -22.29 -3.79
C GLU A 109 -27.03 -22.09 -3.99
N LEU A 110 -26.62 -20.99 -4.64
CA LEU A 110 -25.21 -20.67 -4.85
C LEU A 110 -24.48 -20.37 -3.55
N LEU A 111 -25.18 -19.79 -2.56
CA LEU A 111 -24.62 -19.49 -1.24
C LEU A 111 -24.29 -20.76 -0.43
N THR A 112 -24.85 -21.92 -0.80
CA THR A 112 -24.49 -23.19 -0.17
C THR A 112 -23.09 -23.67 -0.56
N SER A 113 -22.60 -23.23 -1.72
CA SER A 113 -21.27 -23.56 -2.23
C SER A 113 -20.19 -22.60 -1.70
N ILE A 114 -20.51 -21.32 -1.68
CA ILE A 114 -19.63 -20.26 -1.16
C ILE A 114 -20.46 -19.04 -0.75
N ASP A 115 -20.25 -18.54 0.46
CA ASP A 115 -20.84 -17.28 0.89
C ASP A 115 -20.00 -16.10 0.37
N ALA A 116 -20.18 -15.77 -0.91
CA ALA A 116 -19.44 -14.68 -1.57
C ALA A 116 -19.80 -13.28 -1.04
N THR A 117 -20.73 -13.16 -0.09
CA THR A 117 -21.02 -11.91 0.62
C THR A 117 -19.98 -11.59 1.71
N ARG A 118 -19.11 -12.57 2.02
CA ARG A 118 -18.15 -12.48 3.10
C ARG A 118 -16.72 -12.52 2.59
N CYS A 119 -15.89 -11.58 3.02
CA CYS A 119 -14.47 -11.52 2.68
C CYS A 119 -13.76 -12.83 3.04
N VAL A 120 -14.03 -13.36 4.21
CA VAL A 120 -13.40 -14.58 4.73
C VAL A 120 -13.79 -15.86 3.98
N ALA A 121 -14.79 -15.83 3.11
CA ALA A 121 -15.11 -16.97 2.25
C ALA A 121 -14.04 -17.18 1.16
N CYS A 122 -13.37 -16.09 0.73
CA CYS A 122 -12.34 -16.11 -0.31
C CYS A 122 -10.95 -15.72 0.20
N HIS A 123 -10.86 -14.98 1.31
CA HIS A 123 -9.62 -14.45 1.88
C HIS A 123 -9.47 -14.95 3.31
N VAL A 124 -8.92 -16.15 3.49
CA VAL A 124 -8.66 -16.71 4.83
C VAL A 124 -7.24 -16.40 5.24
N GLU A 125 -7.08 -15.60 6.29
CA GLU A 125 -5.76 -15.36 6.89
C GLU A 125 -5.24 -16.60 7.63
N HIS A 126 -3.96 -16.62 7.94
CA HIS A 126 -3.26 -17.71 8.62
C HIS A 126 -3.23 -19.05 7.84
N ARG A 127 -3.46 -19.01 6.53
CA ARG A 127 -3.43 -20.16 5.62
C ARG A 127 -2.51 -19.92 4.41
N PRO A 128 -1.24 -19.51 4.63
CA PRO A 128 -0.34 -19.16 3.54
C PRO A 128 -0.08 -20.31 2.57
N GLU A 129 -0.24 -21.55 3.00
CA GLU A 129 -0.04 -22.76 2.21
C GLU A 129 -1.04 -22.94 1.06
N ILE A 130 -2.23 -22.34 1.17
CA ILE A 130 -3.29 -22.39 0.15
C ILE A 130 -3.56 -21.02 -0.47
N THR A 131 -2.82 -19.97 -0.06
CA THR A 131 -3.04 -18.62 -0.54
C THR A 131 -2.37 -18.42 -1.89
N VAL A 132 -3.16 -18.08 -2.89
CA VAL A 132 -2.70 -17.71 -4.25
C VAL A 132 -2.61 -16.19 -4.38
N LEU A 133 -2.43 -15.71 -5.61
CA LEU A 133 -2.35 -14.27 -5.89
C LEU A 133 -3.54 -13.51 -5.29
N MET A 134 -3.32 -12.28 -4.87
CA MET A 134 -4.30 -11.37 -4.27
C MET A 134 -4.91 -11.86 -2.94
N ALA A 135 -4.16 -12.71 -2.24
CA ALA A 135 -4.57 -13.31 -0.96
C ALA A 135 -5.84 -14.18 -1.04
N VAL A 136 -6.19 -14.69 -2.21
CA VAL A 136 -7.31 -15.61 -2.40
C VAL A 136 -6.91 -17.00 -1.91
N THR A 137 -7.80 -17.66 -1.18
CA THR A 137 -7.63 -19.01 -0.64
C THR A 137 -8.54 -20.05 -1.31
N GLN A 138 -9.30 -19.63 -2.33
CA GLN A 138 -10.11 -20.53 -3.15
C GLN A 138 -9.27 -21.05 -4.34
N PRO A 139 -9.62 -22.23 -4.89
CA PRO A 139 -9.01 -22.72 -6.13
C PRO A 139 -9.14 -21.71 -7.29
N ASP A 140 -8.26 -21.77 -8.26
CA ASP A 140 -8.21 -20.84 -9.41
C ASP A 140 -9.51 -20.83 -10.24
N ASP A 141 -10.28 -21.92 -10.17
CA ASP A 141 -11.55 -22.07 -10.88
C ASP A 141 -12.79 -21.69 -10.05
N TYR A 142 -12.64 -21.03 -8.91
CA TYR A 142 -13.77 -20.70 -8.01
C TYR A 142 -14.90 -19.91 -8.69
N CYS A 143 -14.60 -19.15 -9.73
CA CYS A 143 -15.59 -18.42 -10.51
C CYS A 143 -16.64 -19.34 -11.13
N VAL A 144 -16.27 -20.58 -11.46
CA VAL A 144 -17.15 -21.62 -12.03
C VAL A 144 -18.28 -22.00 -11.09
N LEU A 145 -18.11 -21.83 -9.79
CA LEU A 145 -19.18 -22.15 -8.82
C LEU A 145 -20.48 -21.39 -9.16
N CYS A 146 -20.35 -20.17 -9.69
CA CYS A 146 -21.47 -19.32 -10.08
C CYS A 146 -21.59 -19.13 -11.61
N HIS A 147 -20.50 -19.23 -12.36
CA HIS A 147 -20.42 -18.92 -13.80
C HIS A 147 -20.19 -20.17 -14.67
N ARG A 148 -20.86 -21.28 -14.39
CA ARG A 148 -20.67 -22.56 -15.11
C ARG A 148 -20.94 -22.45 -16.61
N ASP A 149 -21.97 -21.71 -16.97
CA ASP A 149 -22.46 -21.61 -18.35
C ASP A 149 -21.99 -20.33 -19.05
N ILE A 150 -20.99 -19.63 -18.48
CA ILE A 150 -20.53 -18.33 -18.97
C ILE A 150 -20.09 -18.39 -20.45
N GLY A 151 -19.47 -19.51 -20.87
CA GLY A 151 -19.00 -19.68 -22.24
C GLY A 151 -20.14 -19.82 -23.27
N THR A 152 -21.34 -20.21 -22.83
CA THR A 152 -22.54 -20.28 -23.68
C THR A 152 -23.42 -19.03 -23.55
N GLU A 153 -23.46 -18.43 -22.35
CA GLU A 153 -24.24 -17.21 -22.11
C GLU A 153 -23.58 -15.96 -22.67
N ARG A 154 -22.27 -15.98 -22.78
CA ARG A 154 -21.46 -14.85 -23.25
C ARG A 154 -20.51 -15.30 -24.33
N PRO A 155 -20.72 -14.96 -25.61
CA PRO A 155 -19.80 -15.32 -26.72
C PRO A 155 -18.36 -14.92 -26.44
N SER A 156 -18.20 -13.86 -25.67
CA SER A 156 -16.92 -13.36 -25.22
C SER A 156 -16.09 -14.31 -24.37
N HIS A 157 -16.70 -15.29 -23.77
CA HIS A 157 -16.06 -16.26 -22.89
C HIS A 157 -16.03 -17.66 -23.50
N ALA A 158 -16.54 -17.79 -24.72
CA ALA A 158 -16.52 -19.09 -25.41
C ALA A 158 -15.08 -19.58 -25.61
N GLY A 159 -14.81 -20.79 -25.19
CA GLY A 159 -13.52 -21.43 -25.35
C GLY A 159 -12.45 -21.00 -24.32
N LEU A 160 -12.77 -20.12 -23.38
CA LEU A 160 -11.85 -19.81 -22.28
C LEU A 160 -11.83 -20.95 -21.24
N ALA A 161 -10.62 -21.36 -20.84
CA ALA A 161 -10.47 -22.24 -19.69
C ALA A 161 -10.77 -21.46 -18.39
N PHE A 162 -11.43 -22.08 -17.44
CA PHE A 162 -11.81 -21.40 -16.19
C PHE A 162 -10.64 -20.89 -15.36
N ALA A 163 -9.50 -21.60 -15.37
CA ALA A 163 -8.26 -21.10 -14.76
C ALA A 163 -7.80 -19.74 -15.33
N THR A 164 -8.27 -19.36 -16.50
CA THR A 164 -8.01 -18.07 -17.12
C THR A 164 -8.70 -16.90 -16.39
N CYS A 165 -9.80 -17.16 -15.69
CA CYS A 165 -10.59 -16.11 -15.04
C CYS A 165 -9.81 -15.36 -13.97
N ALA A 166 -8.96 -16.04 -13.21
CA ALA A 166 -8.16 -15.42 -12.16
C ALA A 166 -6.95 -14.63 -12.71
N ASN A 167 -6.48 -14.96 -13.93
CA ASN A 167 -5.21 -14.48 -14.49
C ASN A 167 -5.37 -13.67 -15.77
N ALA A 168 -6.59 -13.46 -16.27
CA ALA A 168 -6.81 -12.93 -17.61
C ALA A 168 -6.52 -11.42 -17.74
N GLY A 169 -6.33 -10.68 -16.66
CA GLY A 169 -6.11 -9.23 -16.71
C GLY A 169 -7.28 -8.46 -17.34
N CYS A 170 -8.49 -9.04 -17.34
CA CYS A 170 -9.67 -8.44 -17.93
C CYS A 170 -10.55 -7.77 -16.88
N HIS A 171 -10.99 -8.51 -15.89
CA HIS A 171 -11.74 -8.05 -14.73
C HIS A 171 -11.56 -9.04 -13.56
N ASN A 172 -11.91 -8.63 -12.35
CA ASN A 172 -11.87 -9.49 -11.18
C ASN A 172 -13.19 -9.42 -10.41
N PHE A 173 -13.30 -10.14 -9.31
CA PHE A 173 -14.53 -10.19 -8.51
C PHE A 173 -14.95 -8.81 -7.99
N HIS A 174 -14.01 -7.96 -7.58
CA HIS A 174 -14.29 -6.65 -6.98
C HIS A 174 -14.36 -5.53 -8.00
N ASP A 175 -13.57 -5.59 -9.06
CA ASP A 175 -13.57 -4.60 -10.14
C ASP A 175 -13.82 -5.28 -11.49
N ASN A 176 -15.05 -5.31 -11.89
CA ASN A 176 -15.46 -5.84 -13.20
C ASN A 176 -15.30 -4.82 -14.33
N ARG A 177 -14.75 -3.63 -14.05
CA ARG A 177 -14.57 -2.54 -15.03
C ARG A 177 -13.12 -2.22 -15.32
N ALA A 178 -12.16 -2.75 -14.51
CA ALA A 178 -10.75 -2.36 -14.59
C ALA A 178 -10.17 -2.48 -16.00
N LEU A 179 -10.43 -3.60 -16.68
CA LEU A 179 -10.02 -3.87 -18.05
C LEU A 179 -11.21 -4.39 -18.87
N TYR A 180 -12.33 -3.67 -18.82
CA TYR A 180 -13.54 -4.05 -19.55
C TYR A 180 -13.35 -3.93 -21.06
N GLU A 181 -14.13 -4.67 -21.84
CA GLU A 181 -14.00 -4.77 -23.31
C GLU A 181 -13.92 -3.42 -24.01
N ASP A 182 -14.81 -2.49 -23.68
CA ASP A 182 -14.78 -1.13 -24.26
C ASP A 182 -13.47 -0.39 -23.98
N PHE A 183 -12.86 -0.65 -22.83
CA PHE A 183 -11.57 -0.08 -22.50
C PHE A 183 -10.44 -0.72 -23.29
N LEU A 184 -10.46 -2.06 -23.44
CA LEU A 184 -9.50 -2.79 -24.26
C LEU A 184 -9.56 -2.33 -25.71
N LEU A 185 -10.76 -2.23 -26.29
CA LEU A 185 -10.98 -1.79 -27.67
C LEU A 185 -10.53 -0.34 -27.93
N ARG A 186 -10.85 0.58 -27.01
CA ARG A 186 -10.41 1.98 -27.14
C ARG A 186 -8.88 2.14 -27.15
N HIS A 187 -8.16 1.23 -26.54
CA HIS A 187 -6.70 1.28 -26.42
C HIS A 187 -5.97 0.24 -27.30
N ALA A 188 -6.70 -0.57 -28.08
CA ALA A 188 -6.17 -1.67 -28.88
C ALA A 188 -5.13 -1.21 -29.91
N ALA A 189 -5.36 -0.05 -30.55
CA ALA A 189 -4.46 0.50 -31.57
C ALA A 189 -3.35 1.40 -31.00
N ALA A 190 -3.24 1.51 -29.68
CA ALA A 190 -2.24 2.38 -29.06
C ALA A 190 -0.82 1.85 -29.33
N PRO A 191 0.13 2.69 -29.80
CA PRO A 191 1.51 2.29 -29.98
C PRO A 191 2.16 1.95 -28.64
N ALA A 192 3.22 1.12 -28.66
CA ALA A 192 3.94 0.72 -27.45
C ALA A 192 4.44 1.91 -26.61
N GLN A 193 4.80 3.01 -27.30
CA GLN A 193 5.15 4.26 -26.62
C GLN A 193 4.18 5.38 -27.00
N LEU A 194 3.64 6.05 -26.00
CA LEU A 194 2.76 7.19 -26.12
C LEU A 194 3.54 8.52 -25.93
N PRO A 195 3.04 9.63 -26.48
CA PRO A 195 3.51 10.94 -26.09
C PRO A 195 3.38 11.11 -24.58
N ARG A 196 4.47 11.44 -23.91
CA ARG A 196 4.53 11.49 -22.47
C ARG A 196 3.63 12.60 -21.92
N GLN A 197 2.79 12.26 -20.95
CA GLN A 197 2.07 13.23 -20.17
C GLN A 197 2.94 13.66 -18.99
N LEU A 198 3.55 14.86 -19.11
CA LEU A 198 4.28 15.47 -17.99
C LEU A 198 3.26 15.83 -16.91
N ARG A 199 3.55 15.40 -15.68
CA ARG A 199 2.81 15.80 -14.49
C ARG A 199 3.76 16.66 -13.64
N PRO A 200 3.81 17.96 -13.87
CA PRO A 200 4.68 18.85 -13.10
C PRO A 200 4.35 18.72 -11.61
N LEU A 201 5.36 18.86 -10.77
CA LEU A 201 5.13 19.05 -9.34
C LEU A 201 4.33 20.34 -9.17
N ALA A 202 3.15 20.24 -8.58
CA ALA A 202 2.42 21.43 -8.14
C ALA A 202 3.37 22.22 -7.24
N ARG A 203 3.65 23.47 -7.59
CA ARG A 203 4.45 24.32 -6.74
C ARG A 203 3.69 24.52 -5.45
N PHE A 204 4.24 24.10 -4.34
CA PHE A 204 3.55 24.10 -3.04
C PHE A 204 2.89 25.45 -2.75
N ALA A 205 3.59 26.56 -3.00
CA ALA A 205 3.04 27.89 -2.74
C ALA A 205 1.77 28.20 -3.55
N GLU A 206 1.70 27.77 -4.80
CA GLU A 206 0.52 27.95 -5.65
C GLU A 206 -0.63 27.05 -5.19
N THR A 207 -0.31 25.83 -4.78
CA THR A 207 -1.31 24.88 -4.26
C THR A 207 -1.77 25.26 -2.86
N ALA A 208 -0.84 25.65 -1.98
CA ALA A 208 -1.15 26.03 -0.60
C ALA A 208 -2.06 27.26 -0.53
N ALA A 209 -1.84 28.26 -1.39
CA ALA A 209 -2.70 29.44 -1.45
C ALA A 209 -4.15 29.10 -1.83
N MET A 210 -4.38 27.99 -2.54
CA MET A 210 -5.70 27.54 -2.97
C MET A 210 -6.30 26.47 -2.04
N LEU A 211 -5.51 25.87 -1.13
CA LEU A 211 -6.00 24.87 -0.20
C LEU A 211 -6.82 25.54 0.92
N PRO A 212 -8.12 25.23 1.04
CA PRO A 212 -8.97 25.85 2.07
C PRO A 212 -8.53 25.53 3.50
N THR A 213 -7.80 24.44 3.68
CA THR A 213 -7.27 23.96 4.95
C THR A 213 -5.88 24.49 5.28
N TYR A 214 -5.27 25.30 4.37
CA TYR A 214 -3.94 25.84 4.62
C TYR A 214 -3.99 26.94 5.70
N PRO A 215 -3.21 26.85 6.77
CA PRO A 215 -3.25 27.80 7.88
C PRO A 215 -2.46 29.08 7.51
N SER A 216 -3.00 29.88 6.61
CA SER A 216 -2.38 31.11 6.08
C SER A 216 -2.07 32.16 7.15
N ASP A 217 -2.87 32.21 8.22
CA ASP A 217 -2.64 33.10 9.36
C ASP A 217 -1.36 32.75 10.11
N ARG A 218 -1.02 31.48 10.15
CA ARG A 218 0.18 30.98 10.82
C ARG A 218 1.39 30.92 9.90
N TYR A 219 1.17 30.63 8.62
CA TYR A 219 2.21 30.49 7.59
C TYR A 219 1.83 31.30 6.35
N PRO A 220 2.19 32.59 6.31
CA PRO A 220 1.68 33.54 5.31
C PRO A 220 2.33 33.42 3.92
N LEU A 221 3.04 32.34 3.60
CA LEU A 221 3.74 32.13 2.34
C LEU A 221 4.82 33.21 2.06
N VAL A 222 5.38 33.76 3.12
CA VAL A 222 6.47 34.74 3.06
C VAL A 222 7.80 34.03 3.34
N PRO A 223 8.77 34.04 2.41
CA PRO A 223 10.05 33.37 2.62
C PRO A 223 10.78 33.89 3.85
N LEU A 224 11.34 32.97 4.62
CA LEU A 224 12.20 33.25 5.76
C LEU A 224 13.67 33.24 5.35
N ASP A 225 14.45 34.08 5.98
CA ASP A 225 15.91 34.10 5.82
C ASP A 225 16.64 33.43 7.00
N ARG A 226 17.97 33.34 6.88
CA ARG A 226 18.81 32.68 7.89
C ARG A 226 18.70 33.31 9.30
N THR A 227 18.40 34.58 9.40
CA THR A 227 18.35 35.32 10.67
C THR A 227 16.99 35.22 11.38
N GLN A 228 15.98 34.72 10.66
CA GLN A 228 14.60 34.67 11.12
C GLN A 228 14.18 33.32 11.72
N HIS A 229 15.14 32.35 11.85
CA HIS A 229 14.81 31.09 12.49
C HIS A 229 14.48 31.29 13.98
N ASP A 230 13.49 30.57 14.48
CA ASP A 230 13.01 30.63 15.87
C ASP A 230 13.50 29.47 16.75
N ALA A 231 14.53 28.73 16.29
CA ALA A 231 15.19 27.71 17.09
C ALA A 231 15.97 28.34 18.24
N PRO A 232 16.05 27.68 19.43
CA PRO A 232 16.91 28.14 20.53
C PRO A 232 18.37 28.26 20.08
N ALA A 233 19.05 29.30 20.56
CA ALA A 233 20.37 29.71 20.04
C ALA A 233 21.45 28.59 20.02
N GLU A 234 21.36 27.62 20.89
CA GLU A 234 22.33 26.53 21.04
C GLU A 234 21.91 25.24 20.31
N THR A 235 20.76 25.22 19.63
CA THR A 235 20.14 23.98 19.13
C THR A 235 20.42 23.68 17.67
N PRO A 236 20.32 24.60 16.70
CA PRO A 236 20.47 24.25 15.30
C PRO A 236 21.94 24.22 14.88
N THR A 237 22.32 23.18 14.14
CA THR A 237 23.61 23.17 13.44
C THR A 237 23.55 24.06 12.20
N VAL A 238 24.71 24.47 11.71
CA VAL A 238 24.82 25.26 10.47
C VAL A 238 24.20 24.51 9.28
N GLU A 239 24.39 23.20 9.26
CA GLU A 239 23.86 22.28 8.25
C GLU A 239 22.34 22.18 8.31
N ALA A 240 21.74 22.10 9.49
CA ALA A 240 20.29 22.05 9.68
C ALA A 240 19.62 23.34 9.15
N ILE A 241 20.20 24.51 9.48
CA ILE A 241 19.71 25.80 8.98
C ILE A 241 19.86 25.86 7.45
N ALA A 242 21.01 25.46 6.92
CA ALA A 242 21.26 25.49 5.46
C ALA A 242 20.32 24.56 4.70
N GLY A 243 20.07 23.35 5.21
CA GLY A 243 19.12 22.43 4.65
C GLY A 243 17.71 23.01 4.62
N TRP A 244 17.22 23.50 5.77
CA TRP A 244 15.89 24.08 5.91
C TRP A 244 15.66 25.28 4.98
N LEU A 245 16.62 26.20 4.87
CA LEU A 245 16.51 27.38 3.97
C LEU A 245 16.29 27.01 2.51
N GLY A 246 16.82 25.87 2.07
CA GLY A 246 16.61 25.34 0.70
C GLY A 246 15.20 24.81 0.44
N THR A 247 14.38 24.65 1.45
CA THR A 247 13.10 23.93 1.35
C THR A 247 11.92 24.82 0.96
N ALA A 248 10.83 24.18 0.55
CA ALA A 248 9.53 24.82 0.39
C ALA A 248 8.98 25.34 1.73
N HIS A 249 9.33 24.71 2.86
CA HIS A 249 8.91 25.14 4.18
C HIS A 249 9.42 26.54 4.52
N ALA A 250 10.71 26.78 4.40
CA ALA A 250 11.27 28.11 4.62
C ALA A 250 10.68 29.16 3.67
N ARG A 251 10.47 28.81 2.40
CA ARG A 251 9.81 29.68 1.41
C ARG A 251 8.35 29.98 1.74
N ALA A 252 7.68 29.07 2.43
CA ALA A 252 6.28 29.25 2.88
C ALA A 252 6.15 29.96 4.24
N GLY A 253 7.26 30.30 4.89
CA GLY A 253 7.22 30.89 6.23
C GLY A 253 7.09 29.88 7.38
N VAL A 254 7.30 28.58 7.11
CA VAL A 254 7.26 27.52 8.11
C VAL A 254 8.62 27.46 8.82
N ASN A 255 8.64 27.93 10.07
CA ASN A 255 9.83 28.03 10.89
C ASN A 255 10.12 26.75 11.68
N CYS A 256 11.27 26.68 12.35
CA CYS A 256 11.71 25.53 13.13
C CYS A 256 10.68 25.11 14.19
N GLY A 257 10.11 26.09 14.90
CA GLY A 257 9.09 25.83 15.93
C GLY A 257 7.78 25.25 15.40
N ALA A 258 7.52 25.31 14.10
CA ALA A 258 6.35 24.65 13.50
C ALA A 258 6.37 23.12 13.68
N CYS A 259 7.58 22.54 13.67
CA CYS A 259 7.81 21.11 13.88
C CYS A 259 8.35 20.81 15.28
N HIS A 260 9.20 21.69 15.82
CA HIS A 260 9.98 21.43 17.03
C HIS A 260 9.36 22.01 18.33
N ARG A 261 8.14 22.55 18.28
CA ARG A 261 7.44 22.99 19.52
C ARG A 261 6.25 22.10 19.80
N ASP A 262 6.18 21.64 21.05
CA ASP A 262 4.97 21.00 21.55
C ASP A 262 3.79 21.97 21.51
N SER A 263 2.67 21.53 20.93
CA SER A 263 1.50 22.38 20.70
C SER A 263 0.79 22.82 22.00
N THR A 264 1.01 22.09 23.10
CA THR A 264 0.37 22.33 24.39
C THR A 264 1.27 23.10 25.34
N THR A 265 2.53 22.69 25.45
CA THR A 265 3.49 23.22 26.41
C THR A 265 4.40 24.28 25.84
N SER A 266 4.46 24.41 24.50
CA SER A 266 5.45 25.21 23.75
C SER A 266 6.91 24.82 24.01
N ALA A 267 7.15 23.68 24.66
CA ALA A 267 8.48 23.17 24.91
C ALA A 267 9.15 22.75 23.60
N TRP A 268 10.47 22.89 23.55
CA TRP A 268 11.24 22.45 22.38
C TRP A 268 11.38 20.92 22.36
N ILE A 269 11.06 20.31 21.22
CA ILE A 269 11.17 18.87 20.95
C ILE A 269 12.36 18.66 20.01
N ALA A 270 13.40 17.98 20.47
CA ALA A 270 14.60 17.76 19.67
C ALA A 270 14.36 16.86 18.44
N ALA A 271 13.48 15.88 18.56
CA ALA A 271 13.08 14.95 17.48
C ALA A 271 11.55 14.93 17.38
N PRO A 272 10.95 15.76 16.50
CA PRO A 272 9.50 15.76 16.28
C PRO A 272 9.02 14.41 15.74
N ALA A 273 7.86 13.97 16.21
CA ALA A 273 7.20 12.79 15.68
C ALA A 273 6.51 13.07 14.32
N ALA A 274 6.17 12.01 13.59
CA ALA A 274 5.56 12.11 12.26
C ALA A 274 4.22 12.89 12.24
N GLU A 275 3.55 12.98 13.38
CA GLU A 275 2.31 13.75 13.56
C GLU A 275 2.50 15.24 13.29
N ALA A 276 3.70 15.78 13.50
CA ALA A 276 4.02 17.15 13.15
C ALA A 276 3.87 17.41 11.64
N CYS A 277 4.21 16.42 10.82
CA CYS A 277 4.05 16.48 9.36
C CYS A 277 2.58 16.41 8.96
N ALA A 278 1.80 15.54 9.62
CA ALA A 278 0.40 15.28 9.33
C ALA A 278 -0.49 16.52 9.43
N THR A 279 -0.09 17.52 10.22
CA THR A 279 -0.81 18.78 10.38
C THR A 279 -1.04 19.50 9.05
N CYS A 280 -0.07 19.43 8.12
CA CYS A 280 -0.17 20.04 6.80
C CYS A 280 -0.22 18.99 5.66
N HIS A 281 0.42 17.83 5.85
CA HIS A 281 0.51 16.74 4.88
C HIS A 281 -0.46 15.61 5.22
N ALA A 282 -1.74 15.96 5.46
CA ALA A 282 -2.75 15.01 5.94
C ALA A 282 -3.02 13.86 4.94
N LEU A 283 -3.02 14.14 3.63
CA LEU A 283 -3.27 13.13 2.60
C LEU A 283 -2.09 12.14 2.49
N GLU A 284 -0.87 12.66 2.47
CA GLU A 284 0.35 11.87 2.43
C GLU A 284 0.48 11.02 3.70
N SER A 285 0.22 11.60 4.87
CA SER A 285 0.26 10.90 6.15
C SER A 285 -0.79 9.79 6.25
N ALA A 286 -2.03 10.07 5.85
CA ALA A 286 -3.10 9.07 5.83
C ALA A 286 -2.76 7.91 4.89
N SER A 287 -2.27 8.21 3.69
CA SER A 287 -1.89 7.17 2.73
C SER A 287 -0.63 6.39 3.14
N PHE A 288 0.33 7.05 3.80
CA PHE A 288 1.49 6.38 4.40
C PHE A 288 1.05 5.34 5.45
N GLY A 289 0.13 5.73 6.35
CA GLY A 289 -0.40 4.84 7.37
C GLY A 289 -1.17 3.61 6.84
N GLN A 290 -1.65 3.66 5.59
CA GLN A 290 -2.28 2.54 4.90
C GLN A 290 -1.26 1.69 4.12
N GLY A 291 -0.10 2.24 3.82
CA GLY A 291 0.95 1.59 3.01
C GLY A 291 1.83 0.63 3.80
N LYS A 292 2.65 -0.13 3.06
CA LYS A 292 3.57 -1.12 3.62
C LYS A 292 4.58 -0.54 4.62
N HIS A 293 4.88 0.73 4.51
CA HIS A 293 5.87 1.39 5.37
C HIS A 293 5.28 1.95 6.66
N GLY A 294 4.00 2.31 6.68
CA GLY A 294 3.35 2.99 7.80
C GLY A 294 2.25 2.22 8.53
N MET A 295 1.71 1.14 7.93
CA MET A 295 0.55 0.44 8.46
C MET A 295 0.75 -0.14 9.87
N ARG A 296 1.98 -0.46 10.25
CA ARG A 296 2.30 -0.92 11.62
C ARG A 296 1.97 0.15 12.66
N GLY A 297 2.43 1.39 12.42
CA GLY A 297 2.13 2.52 13.31
C GLY A 297 0.63 2.78 13.42
N SER A 298 -0.10 2.70 12.31
CA SER A 298 -1.56 2.83 12.30
C SER A 298 -2.27 1.71 13.07
N ALA A 299 -1.66 0.54 13.18
CA ALA A 299 -2.16 -0.59 13.97
C ALA A 299 -1.67 -0.59 15.44
N GLY A 300 -1.07 0.51 15.91
CA GLY A 300 -0.56 0.64 17.27
C GLY A 300 0.73 -0.13 17.56
N LEU A 301 1.40 -0.66 16.53
CA LEU A 301 2.72 -1.30 16.64
C LEU A 301 3.83 -0.26 16.49
N GLY A 302 5.05 -0.61 16.87
CA GLY A 302 6.21 0.23 16.59
C GLY A 302 6.44 0.43 15.07
N PRO A 303 7.22 1.45 14.65
CA PRO A 303 7.49 1.68 13.24
C PRO A 303 8.14 0.47 12.58
N MET A 304 7.86 0.27 11.30
CA MET A 304 8.49 -0.81 10.54
C MET A 304 10.00 -0.57 10.41
N THR A 305 10.76 -1.66 10.43
CA THR A 305 12.18 -1.66 10.07
C THR A 305 12.44 -2.63 8.91
N PRO A 306 13.50 -2.42 8.11
CA PRO A 306 13.88 -3.37 7.06
C PRO A 306 14.10 -4.80 7.52
N ALA A 307 14.55 -5.01 8.77
CA ALA A 307 14.68 -6.36 9.35
C ALA A 307 13.37 -7.13 9.44
N GLN A 308 12.22 -6.45 9.42
CA GLN A 308 10.89 -7.05 9.49
C GLN A 308 10.30 -7.34 8.09
N ALA A 309 10.97 -6.92 7.03
CA ALA A 309 10.50 -7.14 5.66
C ALA A 309 10.65 -8.61 5.23
N ARG A 310 9.76 -9.04 4.33
CA ARG A 310 9.88 -10.36 3.66
C ARG A 310 10.67 -10.31 2.36
N LEU A 311 11.04 -9.12 1.89
CA LEU A 311 11.91 -8.92 0.75
C LEU A 311 13.38 -8.80 1.20
N PRO A 312 14.35 -9.11 0.32
CA PRO A 312 15.75 -8.84 0.59
C PRO A 312 16.00 -7.36 0.85
N MET A 313 16.64 -7.07 1.98
CA MET A 313 16.96 -5.71 2.42
C MET A 313 18.46 -5.55 2.68
N ARG A 314 18.96 -4.31 2.59
CA ARG A 314 20.34 -3.98 2.95
C ARG A 314 20.55 -4.14 4.45
N ARG A 315 21.55 -4.89 4.84
CA ARG A 315 21.86 -5.17 6.25
C ARG A 315 22.18 -3.90 7.04
N ALA A 316 22.81 -2.92 6.40
CA ALA A 316 23.15 -1.65 7.04
C ALA A 316 21.93 -0.83 7.48
N ALA A 317 20.76 -1.08 6.87
CA ALA A 317 19.52 -0.39 7.19
C ALA A 317 18.58 -1.21 8.09
N ALA A 318 19.00 -2.41 8.54
CA ALA A 318 18.14 -3.40 9.21
C ALA A 318 17.29 -2.81 10.35
N ASP A 319 17.88 -1.95 11.17
CA ASP A 319 17.26 -1.38 12.36
C ASP A 319 16.74 0.06 12.18
N THR A 320 16.72 0.56 10.94
CA THR A 320 16.23 1.91 10.62
C THR A 320 14.71 1.95 10.77
N ALA A 321 14.22 2.68 11.76
CA ALA A 321 12.79 2.91 11.94
C ALA A 321 12.25 3.80 10.79
N LEU A 322 11.15 3.37 10.16
CA LEU A 322 10.58 4.09 9.03
C LEU A 322 9.65 5.20 9.50
N ASP A 323 9.96 6.43 9.10
CA ASP A 323 9.15 7.62 9.23
C ASP A 323 9.28 8.53 7.99
N CYS A 324 8.67 9.70 8.04
CA CYS A 324 8.73 10.67 6.94
C CYS A 324 10.18 11.09 6.64
N THR A 325 10.99 11.34 7.68
CA THR A 325 12.36 11.85 7.55
C THR A 325 13.35 10.80 7.08
N THR A 326 13.05 9.52 7.27
CA THR A 326 13.85 8.41 6.75
C THR A 326 14.01 8.48 5.24
N CYS A 327 12.93 8.83 4.53
CA CYS A 327 12.94 8.99 3.07
C CYS A 327 13.28 10.41 2.64
N HIS A 328 12.66 11.42 3.27
CA HIS A 328 12.80 12.81 2.85
C HIS A 328 14.05 13.52 3.40
N GLY A 329 14.70 12.94 4.41
CA GLY A 329 15.77 13.60 5.15
C GLY A 329 15.23 14.62 6.18
N ALA A 330 15.98 14.81 7.25
CA ALA A 330 15.70 15.86 8.21
C ALA A 330 16.24 17.19 7.69
N HIS A 331 15.44 18.24 7.75
CA HIS A 331 15.73 19.63 7.39
C HIS A 331 15.86 19.95 5.90
N ASP A 332 16.35 19.05 5.04
CA ASP A 332 16.39 19.25 3.59
C ASP A 332 15.11 18.80 2.87
N PHE A 333 14.35 17.92 3.47
CA PHE A 333 13.07 17.38 2.99
C PHE A 333 13.09 17.07 1.48
N SER A 334 14.14 16.38 1.04
CA SER A 334 14.43 16.17 -0.38
C SER A 334 13.48 15.18 -1.04
N VAL A 335 12.60 15.65 -1.90
CA VAL A 335 11.75 14.79 -2.73
C VAL A 335 12.55 14.02 -3.78
N ARG A 336 13.70 14.54 -4.22
CA ARG A 336 14.59 13.85 -5.17
C ARG A 336 15.23 12.63 -4.53
N ARG A 337 15.75 12.78 -3.31
CA ARG A 337 16.28 11.66 -2.51
C ARG A 337 15.20 10.62 -2.24
N ALA A 338 14.00 11.06 -1.82
CA ALA A 338 12.88 10.19 -1.54
C ALA A 338 12.38 9.40 -2.76
N ALA A 339 12.63 9.91 -3.98
CA ALA A 339 12.14 9.29 -5.21
C ALA A 339 12.90 8.02 -5.61
N VAL A 340 14.19 7.88 -5.25
CA VAL A 340 15.07 6.76 -5.62
C VAL A 340 16.01 6.37 -4.49
N ASP A 341 16.89 7.29 -4.06
CA ASP A 341 18.02 6.97 -3.18
C ASP A 341 17.59 6.39 -1.84
N ALA A 342 16.50 6.91 -1.27
CA ALA A 342 15.94 6.41 -0.03
C ALA A 342 15.43 4.96 -0.17
N CYS A 343 14.85 4.62 -1.33
CA CYS A 343 14.39 3.26 -1.61
C CYS A 343 15.57 2.30 -1.71
N LEU A 344 16.58 2.64 -2.50
CA LEU A 344 17.79 1.83 -2.70
C LEU A 344 18.68 1.77 -1.46
N GLY A 345 18.52 2.71 -0.53
CA GLY A 345 19.14 2.66 0.79
C GLY A 345 18.70 1.46 1.63
N CYS A 346 17.49 0.95 1.40
CA CYS A 346 16.92 -0.17 2.13
C CYS A 346 16.68 -1.41 1.25
N HIS A 347 16.09 -1.28 0.06
CA HIS A 347 15.76 -2.38 -0.83
C HIS A 347 16.97 -2.99 -1.49
N ALA A 348 17.06 -4.33 -1.51
CA ALA A 348 18.15 -5.10 -2.10
C ALA A 348 17.64 -6.33 -2.88
N ASP A 349 16.37 -6.34 -3.24
CA ASP A 349 15.80 -7.35 -4.14
C ASP A 349 16.25 -7.10 -5.59
N ARG A 350 16.08 -8.13 -6.45
CA ARG A 350 16.55 -8.12 -7.82
C ARG A 350 15.95 -6.96 -8.64
N HIS A 351 14.64 -6.72 -8.51
CA HIS A 351 13.96 -5.63 -9.19
C HIS A 351 14.53 -4.26 -8.81
N SER A 352 14.68 -4.02 -7.52
CA SER A 352 15.19 -2.74 -7.01
C SER A 352 16.64 -2.48 -7.45
N LEU A 353 17.50 -3.48 -7.35
CA LEU A 353 18.91 -3.34 -7.75
C LEU A 353 19.09 -3.18 -9.26
N ALA A 354 18.21 -3.74 -10.07
CA ALA A 354 18.25 -3.61 -11.52
C ALA A 354 17.81 -2.22 -12.02
N TYR A 355 17.26 -1.37 -11.15
CA TYR A 355 16.78 -0.04 -11.54
C TYR A 355 17.91 0.83 -12.12
N GLU A 356 19.09 0.82 -11.52
CA GLU A 356 20.20 1.70 -11.93
C GLU A 356 20.62 1.50 -13.39
N ASP A 357 20.47 0.29 -13.92
CA ASP A 357 20.78 -0.09 -15.31
C ASP A 357 19.56 -0.03 -16.24
N SER A 358 18.41 0.41 -15.74
CA SER A 358 17.16 0.41 -16.50
C SER A 358 17.03 1.65 -17.41
N PRO A 359 16.23 1.54 -18.49
CA PRO A 359 15.86 2.70 -19.31
C PRO A 359 15.13 3.79 -18.50
N HIS A 360 14.42 3.41 -17.46
CA HIS A 360 13.71 4.31 -16.56
C HIS A 360 14.67 5.15 -15.73
N ALA A 361 15.74 4.56 -15.21
CA ALA A 361 16.77 5.28 -14.48
C ALA A 361 17.51 6.29 -15.37
N GLU A 362 17.70 5.97 -16.66
CA GLU A 362 18.29 6.92 -17.61
C GLU A 362 17.42 8.18 -17.78
N LEU A 363 16.10 8.02 -17.87
CA LEU A 363 15.18 9.14 -17.91
C LEU A 363 15.24 9.98 -16.63
N TRP A 364 15.38 9.33 -15.46
CA TRP A 364 15.54 10.02 -14.18
C TRP A 364 16.84 10.81 -14.11
N ARG A 365 17.96 10.20 -14.52
CA ARG A 365 19.27 10.88 -14.57
C ARG A 365 19.25 12.13 -15.47
N ARG A 366 18.60 12.04 -16.62
CA ARG A 366 18.46 13.19 -17.54
C ARG A 366 17.66 14.34 -16.93
N GLU A 367 16.59 14.03 -16.20
CA GLU A 367 15.83 15.06 -15.46
C GLU A 367 16.69 15.70 -14.37
N LEU A 368 17.42 14.89 -13.59
CA LEU A 368 18.32 15.41 -12.54
C LEU A 368 19.43 16.31 -13.11
N ALA A 369 19.94 15.98 -14.29
CA ALA A 369 20.94 16.78 -15.00
C ALA A 369 20.36 18.03 -15.68
N SER A 370 19.05 18.25 -15.62
CA SER A 370 18.32 19.29 -16.38
C SER A 370 18.41 19.14 -17.91
N ASP A 371 18.74 17.95 -18.39
CA ASP A 371 18.76 17.59 -19.82
C ASP A 371 17.37 17.17 -20.34
N ALA A 372 16.38 17.15 -19.46
CA ALA A 372 15.00 16.84 -19.76
C ALA A 372 14.05 17.65 -18.86
N PRO A 373 12.80 17.90 -19.29
CA PRO A 373 11.83 18.66 -18.52
C PRO A 373 11.54 18.06 -17.14
N GLU A 374 11.22 18.89 -16.17
CA GLU A 374 10.72 18.45 -14.85
C GLU A 374 9.51 17.57 -14.99
N GLY A 375 9.45 16.48 -14.22
CA GLY A 375 8.41 15.46 -14.30
C GLY A 375 8.57 14.49 -15.47
N SER A 376 9.70 14.57 -16.18
CA SER A 376 10.03 13.63 -17.26
C SER A 376 10.84 12.42 -16.80
N GLY A 377 11.44 12.38 -15.64
CA GLY A 377 12.16 11.24 -15.06
C GLY A 377 11.20 10.13 -14.59
N VAL A 378 11.64 8.90 -14.62
CA VAL A 378 10.90 7.76 -14.06
C VAL A 378 11.70 7.21 -12.91
N SER A 379 11.22 7.47 -11.71
CA SER A 379 11.80 7.02 -10.44
C SER A 379 11.03 5.84 -9.86
N CYS A 380 11.52 5.24 -8.78
CA CYS A 380 10.78 4.23 -8.01
C CYS A 380 9.41 4.80 -7.56
N ALA A 381 9.41 6.04 -7.09
CA ALA A 381 8.18 6.70 -6.66
C ALA A 381 7.18 6.93 -7.82
N THR A 382 7.63 7.06 -9.06
CA THR A 382 6.73 7.22 -10.22
C THR A 382 5.77 6.04 -10.35
N CYS A 383 6.24 4.84 -10.07
CA CYS A 383 5.45 3.61 -10.17
C CYS A 383 4.80 3.22 -8.83
N HIS A 384 5.57 3.26 -7.74
CA HIS A 384 5.15 2.72 -6.44
C HIS A 384 4.43 3.74 -5.55
N MET A 385 4.58 5.02 -5.83
CA MET A 385 3.91 6.13 -5.14
C MET A 385 3.46 7.19 -6.16
N PRO A 386 2.55 6.83 -7.08
CA PRO A 386 2.13 7.73 -8.15
C PRO A 386 1.40 8.94 -7.59
N ARG A 387 1.37 9.99 -8.40
CA ARG A 387 0.54 11.15 -8.11
C ARG A 387 -0.90 10.85 -8.41
N THR A 388 -1.74 11.02 -7.41
CA THR A 388 -3.17 10.76 -7.45
C THR A 388 -3.94 12.06 -7.32
N GLU A 389 -5.01 12.24 -8.12
CA GLU A 389 -5.91 13.38 -7.98
C GLU A 389 -6.74 13.24 -6.71
N HIS A 390 -6.74 14.27 -5.89
CA HIS A 390 -7.66 14.40 -4.76
C HIS A 390 -8.60 15.58 -4.99
N ARG A 391 -9.91 15.36 -4.81
CA ARG A 391 -10.93 16.38 -4.98
C ARG A 391 -11.53 16.78 -3.63
N TYR A 392 -11.34 18.02 -3.25
CA TYR A 392 -12.04 18.63 -2.13
C TYR A 392 -13.44 19.04 -2.56
N ARG A 393 -14.44 18.15 -2.32
CA ARG A 393 -15.81 18.32 -2.83
C ARG A 393 -16.50 19.56 -2.32
N GLU A 394 -16.23 19.96 -1.08
CA GLU A 394 -16.81 21.15 -0.46
C GLU A 394 -16.40 22.47 -1.13
N TYR A 395 -15.23 22.47 -1.78
CA TYR A 395 -14.62 23.66 -2.36
C TYR A 395 -14.52 23.59 -3.89
N ASP A 396 -15.02 22.51 -4.49
CA ASP A 396 -14.83 22.17 -5.93
C ASP A 396 -13.38 22.32 -6.41
N PHE A 397 -12.44 22.01 -5.53
CA PHE A 397 -11.02 22.14 -5.77
C PHE A 397 -10.37 20.76 -5.95
N LYS A 398 -9.46 20.66 -6.93
CA LYS A 398 -8.67 19.45 -7.18
C LYS A 398 -7.20 19.74 -6.99
N THR A 399 -6.52 18.82 -6.34
CA THR A 399 -5.07 18.81 -6.22
C THR A 399 -4.48 17.45 -6.54
N TRP A 400 -3.18 17.40 -6.74
CA TRP A 400 -2.43 16.17 -6.89
C TRP A 400 -1.56 15.99 -5.66
N PHE A 401 -1.58 14.79 -5.08
CA PHE A 401 -0.69 14.42 -3.99
C PHE A 401 0.05 13.12 -4.33
N VAL A 402 1.16 12.86 -3.66
CA VAL A 402 1.90 11.62 -3.82
C VAL A 402 1.26 10.54 -2.95
N GLN A 403 0.77 9.47 -3.59
CA GLN A 403 0.16 8.34 -2.91
C GLN A 403 1.24 7.52 -2.20
N HIS A 404 1.28 7.58 -0.86
CA HIS A 404 2.25 6.83 -0.06
C HIS A 404 1.78 5.42 0.32
N ASN A 405 0.59 5.02 -0.13
CA ASN A 405 0.14 3.64 -0.01
C ASN A 405 0.61 2.82 -1.21
N GLN A 406 1.69 2.07 -1.06
CA GLN A 406 2.22 1.22 -2.13
C GLN A 406 1.23 0.13 -2.57
N ASN A 407 0.28 -0.26 -1.71
CA ASN A 407 -0.74 -1.25 -2.06
C ASN A 407 -1.71 -0.76 -3.15
N ASP A 408 -1.88 0.57 -3.29
CA ASP A 408 -2.76 1.16 -4.29
C ASP A 408 -2.36 0.81 -5.73
N THR A 409 -1.09 0.52 -5.97
CA THR A 409 -0.58 0.25 -7.32
C THR A 409 0.13 -1.08 -7.48
N LEU A 410 0.47 -1.78 -6.39
CA LEU A 410 1.28 -2.99 -6.49
C LEU A 410 0.47 -4.25 -6.79
N ARG A 411 -0.74 -4.37 -6.27
CA ARG A 411 -1.53 -5.60 -6.43
C ARG A 411 -3.03 -5.33 -6.38
N PRO A 412 -3.79 -5.84 -7.34
CA PRO A 412 -3.31 -6.49 -8.57
C PRO A 412 -2.54 -5.51 -9.46
N SER A 413 -1.61 -6.03 -10.28
CA SER A 413 -0.74 -5.20 -11.16
C SER A 413 -1.54 -4.29 -12.10
N GLU A 414 -2.76 -4.65 -12.42
CA GLU A 414 -3.69 -3.87 -13.25
C GLU A 414 -3.98 -2.48 -12.67
N LYS A 415 -3.92 -2.31 -11.37
CA LYS A 415 -4.04 -1.00 -10.74
C LYS A 415 -2.94 -0.02 -11.18
N MET A 416 -1.76 -0.52 -11.52
CA MET A 416 -0.64 0.28 -12.02
C MET A 416 -0.83 0.72 -13.48
N ILE A 417 -1.60 -0.02 -14.29
CA ILE A 417 -1.72 0.21 -15.73
C ILE A 417 -2.21 1.62 -16.01
N ARG A 418 -3.40 1.99 -15.52
CA ARG A 418 -4.02 3.28 -15.83
C ARG A 418 -3.27 4.48 -15.22
N PRO A 419 -2.97 4.50 -13.92
CA PRO A 419 -2.37 5.69 -13.32
C PRO A 419 -0.89 5.85 -13.64
N VAL A 420 -0.19 4.78 -14.01
CA VAL A 420 1.26 4.78 -14.19
C VAL A 420 1.64 4.47 -15.63
N CYS A 421 1.47 3.21 -16.08
CA CYS A 421 2.03 2.74 -17.35
C CYS A 421 1.46 3.52 -18.56
N GLN A 422 0.16 3.75 -18.60
CA GLN A 422 -0.50 4.44 -19.71
C GLN A 422 -0.17 5.94 -19.84
N SER A 423 0.55 6.51 -18.89
CA SER A 423 1.09 7.87 -19.06
C SER A 423 2.20 7.95 -20.11
N CYS A 424 2.81 6.80 -20.46
CA CYS A 424 3.94 6.71 -21.40
C CYS A 424 3.83 5.52 -22.36
N HIS A 425 3.07 4.48 -22.02
CA HIS A 425 3.00 3.23 -22.78
C HIS A 425 1.58 2.89 -23.20
N GLY A 426 1.43 2.28 -24.37
CA GLY A 426 0.16 1.72 -24.81
C GLY A 426 -0.26 0.54 -23.95
N LEU A 427 -1.57 0.26 -23.96
CA LEU A 427 -2.17 -0.75 -23.08
C LEU A 427 -1.62 -2.16 -23.33
N SER A 428 -1.47 -2.59 -24.59
CA SER A 428 -0.93 -3.91 -24.93
C SER A 428 0.48 -4.09 -24.37
N PHE A 429 1.35 -3.12 -24.61
CA PHE A 429 2.73 -3.17 -24.08
C PHE A 429 2.73 -3.21 -22.54
N ALA A 430 1.85 -2.43 -21.89
CA ALA A 430 1.79 -2.38 -20.44
C ALA A 430 1.31 -3.71 -19.83
N LEU A 431 0.32 -4.36 -20.44
CA LEU A 431 -0.16 -5.69 -20.05
C LEU A 431 0.93 -6.74 -20.18
N ASP A 432 1.58 -6.80 -21.35
CA ASP A 432 2.64 -7.75 -21.65
C ASP A 432 3.83 -7.57 -20.70
N ALA A 433 4.24 -6.31 -20.45
CA ALA A 433 5.36 -5.99 -19.58
C ALA A 433 5.12 -6.36 -18.12
N LEU A 434 3.89 -6.18 -17.61
CA LEU A 434 3.55 -6.55 -16.23
C LEU A 434 3.35 -8.06 -16.06
N ALA A 435 2.97 -8.78 -17.12
CA ALA A 435 2.86 -10.23 -17.12
C ALA A 435 4.22 -10.93 -17.22
N ASP A 436 5.23 -10.26 -17.74
CA ASP A 436 6.59 -10.79 -17.86
C ASP A 436 7.39 -10.60 -16.57
N THR A 437 7.36 -11.62 -15.70
CA THR A 437 8.02 -11.56 -14.39
C THR A 437 9.53 -11.38 -14.49
N GLU A 438 10.19 -11.93 -15.53
CA GLU A 438 11.62 -11.75 -15.74
C GLU A 438 11.95 -10.31 -16.18
N LEU A 439 11.08 -9.69 -16.97
CA LEU A 439 11.21 -8.27 -17.34
C LEU A 439 10.98 -7.36 -16.12
N VAL A 440 10.00 -7.67 -15.29
CA VAL A 440 9.77 -6.97 -14.02
C VAL A 440 11.00 -7.07 -13.12
N ASP A 441 11.55 -8.26 -12.93
CA ASP A 441 12.77 -8.49 -12.13
C ASP A 441 13.98 -7.70 -12.62
N ARG A 442 14.08 -7.47 -13.93
CA ARG A 442 15.12 -6.64 -14.56
C ARG A 442 14.75 -5.15 -14.63
N ASN A 443 13.77 -4.71 -13.88
CA ASN A 443 13.27 -3.34 -13.88
C ASN A 443 12.97 -2.80 -15.28
N PHE A 444 12.29 -3.62 -16.09
CA PHE A 444 11.87 -3.29 -17.46
C PHE A 444 13.03 -2.99 -18.43
N ALA A 445 14.20 -3.55 -18.17
CA ALA A 445 15.33 -3.48 -19.10
C ALA A 445 15.10 -4.44 -20.28
N GLY A 446 14.48 -3.96 -21.34
CA GLY A 446 14.17 -4.72 -22.55
C GLY A 446 12.75 -4.59 -23.04
N ALA A 447 12.31 -5.55 -23.87
CA ALA A 447 10.92 -5.67 -24.32
C ALA A 447 10.27 -6.91 -23.67
N PRO A 448 8.93 -6.92 -23.49
CA PRO A 448 8.26 -8.09 -22.99
C PRO A 448 8.39 -9.29 -23.91
N SER A 449 8.58 -10.46 -23.34
CA SER A 449 8.64 -11.77 -24.04
C SER A 449 7.33 -12.56 -23.88
N VAL A 450 6.40 -12.06 -23.07
CA VAL A 450 5.08 -12.61 -22.81
C VAL A 450 4.03 -11.77 -23.52
N HIS A 451 2.97 -12.40 -24.01
CA HIS A 451 1.84 -11.73 -24.62
C HIS A 451 0.54 -12.09 -23.90
N VAL A 452 -0.23 -11.05 -23.53
CA VAL A 452 -1.54 -11.18 -22.88
C VAL A 452 -2.64 -10.99 -23.94
N PRO A 453 -3.40 -12.03 -24.30
CA PRO A 453 -4.28 -12.01 -25.46
C PRO A 453 -5.59 -11.24 -25.25
N SER A 454 -5.79 -10.56 -24.13
CA SER A 454 -7.07 -9.91 -23.79
C SER A 454 -7.52 -8.88 -24.83
N ILE A 455 -6.62 -8.08 -25.37
CA ILE A 455 -6.91 -7.09 -26.41
C ILE A 455 -7.28 -7.75 -27.74
N ASP A 456 -6.49 -8.77 -28.15
CA ASP A 456 -6.74 -9.50 -29.40
C ASP A 456 -8.09 -10.19 -29.41
N MET A 457 -8.46 -10.76 -28.24
CA MET A 457 -9.77 -11.37 -28.04
C MET A 457 -10.91 -10.35 -28.14
N ALA A 458 -10.75 -9.16 -27.55
CA ALA A 458 -11.73 -8.08 -27.65
C ALA A 458 -11.89 -7.62 -29.13
N VAL A 459 -10.77 -7.40 -29.84
CA VAL A 459 -10.77 -6.97 -31.25
C VAL A 459 -11.33 -8.05 -32.18
N ALA A 460 -11.00 -9.31 -31.96
CA ALA A 460 -11.52 -10.40 -32.77
C ALA A 460 -13.04 -10.51 -32.67
N ARG A 461 -13.56 -10.25 -31.49
CA ARG A 461 -14.99 -10.29 -31.20
C ARG A 461 -15.76 -9.15 -31.84
N GLU A 462 -15.27 -7.91 -31.72
CA GLU A 462 -15.88 -6.76 -32.39
C GLU A 462 -15.97 -6.98 -33.91
N ARG A 463 -14.94 -7.56 -34.51
CA ARG A 463 -14.96 -7.90 -35.96
C ARG A 463 -15.96 -9.00 -36.31
N GLY A 464 -16.17 -9.98 -35.42
CA GLY A 464 -17.14 -11.06 -35.61
C GLY A 464 -18.60 -10.63 -35.49
N THR A 465 -18.88 -9.63 -34.64
CA THR A 465 -20.24 -9.08 -34.47
C THR A 465 -20.62 -8.05 -35.53
N GLY A 466 -19.67 -7.55 -36.32
CA GLY A 466 -19.92 -6.62 -37.43
C GLY A 466 -20.28 -7.28 -38.77
N THR A 467 -20.47 -8.61 -38.80
CA THR A 467 -20.76 -9.41 -40.01
C THR A 467 -22.14 -10.08 -40.01
N GLU A 468 -23.06 -9.69 -39.09
CA GLU A 468 -24.47 -10.10 -39.13
C GLU A 468 -25.40 -8.99 -39.64
#